data_04fb7947d06027d9e2d705df0848c1ce
#
_entry.id   04fb7947d06027d9e2d705df0848c1ce
#
_cell.length_a   1.000
_cell.length_b   1.000
_cell.length_c   1.000
_cell.angle_alpha   90.00
_cell.angle_beta   90.00
_cell.angle_gamma   90.00
#
_symmetry.space_group_name_H-M   'P 1'
#
loop_
_entity.id
_entity.type
_entity.pdbx_description
1 polymer ?
#
loop_
_entity_poly.entity_id
_entity_poly.type
_entity_poly.pdbx_seq_one_letter_code
_entity_poly.pdbx_strand_id
1 'polypeptide(L)'
;MANIYTIYADHKDNITAHEFVAKMSLFLDKLVEHKKMDCYRITRMKLGFRSMDMPEFRIDMEFDNMQQLDDAMTITIADKDVDRVHVGFNQYVDTDTIQHFLYRDFPDDLNKPKLTAKQDQYTITDIVDATKNIDPEIWKKG
;
A
#
# COMPACT_ATOMS: atom_id res chain seq x y z
N MET A 1 -8.22 11.79 -4.89
CA MET A 1 -7.36 10.83 -5.64
C MET A 1 -6.39 10.20 -4.67
N ALA A 2 -6.34 8.88 -4.62
CA ALA A 2 -5.45 8.19 -3.71
C ALA A 2 -4.01 8.19 -4.21
N ASN A 3 -3.09 8.40 -3.28
CA ASN A 3 -1.67 8.16 -3.47
C ASN A 3 -1.31 6.97 -2.59
N ILE A 4 -0.71 5.97 -3.19
CA ILE A 4 -0.42 4.71 -2.49
C ILE A 4 1.10 4.56 -2.39
N TYR A 5 1.61 4.68 -1.18
CA TYR A 5 3.01 4.43 -0.90
C TYR A 5 3.18 2.95 -0.55
N THR A 6 3.87 2.24 -1.40
CA THR A 6 4.04 0.79 -1.28
C THR A 6 5.45 0.46 -0.87
N ILE A 7 5.59 -0.34 0.18
CA ILE A 7 6.87 -0.89 0.62
C ILE A 7 6.85 -2.41 0.43
N TYR A 8 7.91 -2.94 -0.16
CA TYR A 8 8.23 -4.38 -0.13
C TYR A 8 9.36 -4.59 0.86
N ALA A 9 9.24 -5.57 1.73
CA ALA A 9 10.25 -5.87 2.74
C ALA A 9 10.16 -7.31 3.24
N ASP A 10 11.29 -7.82 3.74
CA ASP A 10 11.34 -9.06 4.51
C ASP A 10 11.56 -8.74 5.99
N HIS A 11 11.07 -9.61 6.87
CA HIS A 11 11.44 -9.55 8.28
C HIS A 11 12.81 -10.21 8.49
N LYS A 12 13.44 -9.92 9.62
CA LYS A 12 14.69 -10.57 10.01
C LYS A 12 14.48 -12.06 10.26
N ASP A 13 15.51 -12.86 10.04
CA ASP A 13 15.44 -14.33 10.14
C ASP A 13 15.04 -14.83 11.52
N ASN A 14 15.40 -14.12 12.58
CA ASN A 14 15.07 -14.47 13.96
C ASN A 14 13.70 -13.96 14.42
N ILE A 15 12.93 -13.38 13.53
CA ILE A 15 11.61 -12.80 13.81
C ILE A 15 10.55 -13.60 13.05
N THR A 16 9.39 -13.85 13.69
CA THR A 16 8.27 -14.48 13.00
C THR A 16 7.50 -13.47 12.14
N ALA A 17 6.81 -13.98 11.13
CA ALA A 17 5.93 -13.15 10.30
C ALA A 17 4.86 -12.43 11.13
N HIS A 18 4.30 -13.10 12.14
CA HIS A 18 3.29 -12.51 13.01
C HIS A 18 3.85 -11.37 13.85
N GLU A 19 5.06 -11.52 14.40
CA GLU A 19 5.73 -10.45 15.14
C GLU A 19 6.02 -9.24 14.26
N PHE A 20 6.50 -9.48 13.04
CA PHE A 20 6.75 -8.43 12.07
C PHE A 20 5.48 -7.63 11.75
N VAL A 21 4.39 -8.32 11.41
CA VAL A 21 3.11 -7.68 11.08
C VAL A 21 2.54 -6.94 12.29
N ALA A 22 2.64 -7.52 13.49
CA ALA A 22 2.17 -6.85 14.71
C ALA A 22 2.91 -5.53 14.96
N LYS A 23 4.23 -5.51 14.79
CA LYS A 23 5.03 -4.28 14.97
C LYS A 23 4.77 -3.25 13.88
N MET A 24 4.63 -3.70 12.64
CA MET A 24 4.25 -2.82 11.53
C MET A 24 2.89 -2.18 11.79
N SER A 25 1.92 -2.98 12.21
CA SER A 25 0.56 -2.48 12.48
C SER A 25 0.54 -1.45 13.61
N LEU A 26 1.32 -1.64 14.67
CA LEU A 26 1.43 -0.64 15.74
C LEU A 26 1.88 0.73 15.20
N PHE A 27 2.87 0.73 14.32
CA PHE A 27 3.37 1.96 13.71
C PHE A 27 2.32 2.59 12.79
N LEU A 28 1.76 1.80 11.87
CA LEU A 28 0.81 2.31 10.88
C LEU A 28 -0.50 2.75 11.53
N ASP A 29 -0.97 2.05 12.57
CA ASP A 29 -2.17 2.45 13.32
C ASP A 29 -1.98 3.81 13.98
N LYS A 30 -0.77 4.13 14.45
CA LYS A 30 -0.48 5.48 14.98
C LYS A 30 -0.63 6.56 13.93
N LEU A 31 -0.18 6.32 12.71
CA LEU A 31 -0.33 7.28 11.62
C LEU A 31 -1.81 7.48 11.25
N VAL A 32 -2.60 6.42 11.24
CA VAL A 32 -4.05 6.51 11.00
C VAL A 32 -4.74 7.26 12.14
N GLU A 33 -4.40 6.96 13.38
CA GLU A 33 -4.93 7.62 14.57
C GLU A 33 -4.68 9.13 14.54
N HIS A 34 -3.48 9.54 14.11
CA HIS A 34 -3.10 10.95 13.95
C HIS A 34 -3.65 11.58 12.67
N LYS A 35 -4.45 10.87 11.89
CA LYS A 35 -5.01 11.31 10.60
C LYS A 35 -3.95 11.69 9.56
N LYS A 36 -2.78 11.09 9.67
CA LYS A 36 -1.66 11.29 8.73
C LYS A 36 -1.58 10.20 7.67
N MET A 37 -2.52 9.29 7.69
CA MET A 37 -2.71 8.24 6.69
C MET A 37 -4.17 7.82 6.72
N ASP A 38 -4.74 7.51 5.56
CA ASP A 38 -6.15 7.12 5.49
C ASP A 38 -6.34 5.66 5.90
N CYS A 39 -5.57 4.80 5.31
CA CYS A 39 -5.62 3.37 5.60
C CYS A 39 -4.33 2.69 5.09
N TYR A 40 -4.16 1.44 5.48
CA TYR A 40 -3.08 0.61 5.00
C TYR A 40 -3.52 -0.83 4.83
N ARG A 41 -2.72 -1.60 4.11
CA ARG A 41 -2.93 -3.03 3.93
C ARG A 41 -1.58 -3.74 3.90
N ILE A 42 -1.48 -4.84 4.64
CA ILE A 42 -0.31 -5.70 4.64
C ILE A 42 -0.68 -7.01 3.97
N THR A 43 0.08 -7.40 2.97
CA THR A 43 -0.10 -8.67 2.26
C THR A 43 1.21 -9.43 2.25
N ARG A 44 1.10 -10.75 2.19
CA ARG A 44 2.23 -11.67 2.09
C ARG A 44 2.17 -12.39 0.76
N MET A 45 3.29 -12.56 0.12
CA MET A 45 3.37 -13.33 -1.13
C MET A 45 2.95 -14.76 -0.88
N LYS A 46 2.02 -15.25 -1.70
CA LYS A 46 1.58 -16.63 -1.61
C LYS A 46 2.65 -17.55 -2.19
N LEU A 47 2.98 -18.58 -1.44
CA LEU A 47 3.96 -19.60 -1.88
C LEU A 47 3.58 -20.16 -3.26
N GLY A 48 4.57 -20.24 -4.14
CA GLY A 48 4.39 -20.75 -5.50
C GLY A 48 3.95 -19.71 -6.53
N PHE A 49 3.68 -18.46 -6.12
CA PHE A 49 3.24 -17.37 -7.00
C PHE A 49 4.27 -16.24 -7.11
N ARG A 50 5.52 -16.61 -7.09
CA ARG A 50 6.64 -15.67 -7.22
C ARG A 50 7.31 -15.89 -8.59
N SER A 51 7.24 -14.88 -9.46
CA SER A 51 7.87 -14.94 -10.78
C SER A 51 9.28 -14.34 -10.80
N MET A 52 9.65 -13.62 -9.74
CA MET A 52 10.99 -13.05 -9.58
C MET A 52 11.32 -12.97 -8.09
N ASP A 53 12.60 -12.77 -7.79
CA ASP A 53 13.04 -12.63 -6.41
C ASP A 53 12.65 -11.25 -5.86
N MET A 54 11.60 -11.24 -5.06
CA MET A 54 11.10 -10.04 -4.38
C MET A 54 10.88 -10.33 -2.91
N PRO A 55 10.93 -9.30 -2.05
CA PRO A 55 10.58 -9.46 -0.63
C PRO A 55 9.17 -10.01 -0.46
N GLU A 56 8.98 -10.72 0.65
CA GLU A 56 7.77 -11.50 0.91
C GLU A 56 6.56 -10.64 1.24
N PHE A 57 6.76 -9.53 1.95
CA PHE A 57 5.67 -8.67 2.42
C PHE A 57 5.53 -7.44 1.55
N ARG A 58 4.28 -7.06 1.33
CA ARG A 58 3.90 -5.81 0.67
C ARG A 58 3.02 -5.02 1.61
N ILE A 59 3.39 -3.77 1.83
CA ILE A 59 2.66 -2.82 2.68
C ILE A 59 2.20 -1.67 1.80
N ASP A 60 0.90 -1.54 1.61
CA ASP A 60 0.30 -0.44 0.89
C ASP A 60 -0.24 0.57 1.90
N MET A 61 0.22 1.81 1.81
CA MET A 61 -0.20 2.92 2.65
C MET A 61 -0.89 3.96 1.79
N GLU A 62 -2.14 4.27 2.10
CA GLU A 62 -2.96 5.15 1.28
C GLU A 62 -3.08 6.54 1.90
N PHE A 63 -2.78 7.55 1.08
CA PHE A 63 -2.83 8.96 1.45
C PHE A 63 -3.77 9.72 0.51
N ASP A 64 -4.51 10.67 1.07
CA ASP A 64 -5.43 11.49 0.30
C ASP A 64 -4.71 12.42 -0.68
N ASN A 65 -3.59 12.98 -0.23
CA ASN A 65 -2.77 13.89 -1.02
C ASN A 65 -1.30 13.81 -0.59
N MET A 66 -0.43 14.44 -1.36
CA MET A 66 1.00 14.43 -1.09
C MET A 66 1.37 15.17 0.20
N GLN A 67 0.56 16.16 0.61
CA GLN A 67 0.82 16.88 1.86
C GLN A 67 0.61 15.94 3.06
N GLN A 68 -0.42 15.12 3.03
CA GLN A 68 -0.66 14.13 4.09
C GLN A 68 0.51 13.14 4.20
N LEU A 69 1.03 12.67 3.06
CA LEU A 69 2.20 11.80 3.04
C LEU A 69 3.42 12.50 3.66
N ASP A 70 3.67 13.74 3.26
CA ASP A 70 4.80 14.52 3.78
C ASP A 70 4.66 14.76 5.29
N ASP A 71 3.46 15.08 5.75
CA ASP A 71 3.14 15.21 7.17
C ASP A 71 3.38 13.90 7.93
N ALA A 72 3.03 12.76 7.34
CA ALA A 72 3.25 11.45 7.95
C ALA A 72 4.75 11.17 8.12
N MET A 73 5.57 11.52 7.15
CA MET A 73 7.03 11.36 7.24
C MET A 73 7.61 12.27 8.32
N THR A 74 7.09 13.49 8.44
CA THR A 74 7.51 14.46 9.45
C THR A 74 7.15 14.01 10.86
N ILE A 75 5.88 13.60 11.10
CA ILE A 75 5.42 13.18 12.41
C ILE A 75 6.10 11.89 12.88
N THR A 76 6.52 11.04 11.97
CA THR A 76 7.23 9.81 12.29
C THR A 76 8.51 10.07 13.07
N ILE A 77 9.14 11.21 12.85
CA ILE A 77 10.37 11.60 13.56
C ILE A 77 10.08 12.58 14.69
N ALA A 78 9.13 13.50 14.48
CA ALA A 78 8.87 14.61 15.40
C ALA A 78 8.04 14.22 16.62
N ASP A 79 7.13 13.26 16.50
CA ASP A 79 6.27 12.81 17.61
C ASP A 79 6.93 11.61 18.30
N LYS A 80 7.14 11.72 19.62
CA LYS A 80 7.85 10.70 20.40
C LYS A 80 7.15 9.34 20.41
N ASP A 81 5.83 9.31 20.43
CA ASP A 81 5.08 8.07 20.44
C ASP A 81 5.12 7.38 19.07
N VAL A 82 5.01 8.15 17.99
CA VAL A 82 5.12 7.62 16.63
C VAL A 82 6.54 7.14 16.36
N ASP A 83 7.54 7.93 16.73
CA ASP A 83 8.95 7.55 16.56
C ASP A 83 9.28 6.26 17.32
N ARG A 84 8.77 6.12 18.54
CA ARG A 84 9.01 4.92 19.35
C ARG A 84 8.52 3.65 18.65
N VAL A 85 7.31 3.66 18.10
CA VAL A 85 6.76 2.48 17.39
C VAL A 85 7.42 2.28 16.04
N HIS A 86 7.85 3.35 15.37
CA HIS A 86 8.62 3.29 14.14
C HIS A 86 10.00 2.64 14.36
N VAL A 87 10.73 3.09 15.36
CA VAL A 87 12.02 2.49 15.74
C VAL A 87 11.83 1.03 16.18
N GLY A 88 10.78 0.76 16.96
CA GLY A 88 10.42 -0.60 17.34
C GLY A 88 10.21 -1.51 16.14
N PHE A 89 9.49 -1.02 15.13
CA PHE A 89 9.28 -1.76 13.88
C PHE A 89 10.60 -2.00 13.13
N ASN A 90 11.46 -0.98 13.03
CA ASN A 90 12.72 -1.08 12.29
C ASN A 90 13.65 -2.19 12.81
N GLN A 91 13.49 -2.60 14.07
CA GLN A 91 14.25 -3.71 14.63
C GLN A 91 13.80 -5.09 14.10
N TYR A 92 12.61 -5.16 13.49
CA TYR A 92 12.02 -6.41 12.99
C TYR A 92 12.14 -6.56 11.47
N VAL A 93 12.45 -5.48 10.74
CA VAL A 93 12.58 -5.50 9.30
C VAL A 93 14.05 -5.70 8.88
N ASP A 94 14.23 -6.50 7.84
CA ASP A 94 15.52 -6.56 7.15
C ASP A 94 15.61 -5.34 6.21
N THR A 95 16.31 -4.31 6.66
CA THR A 95 16.38 -3.02 5.96
C THR A 95 17.04 -3.12 4.59
N ASP A 96 17.89 -4.12 4.37
CA ASP A 96 18.55 -4.33 3.08
C ASP A 96 17.57 -4.80 2.00
N THR A 97 16.40 -5.31 2.40
CA THR A 97 15.37 -5.80 1.48
C THR A 97 14.34 -4.74 1.09
N ILE A 98 14.35 -3.58 1.74
CA ILE A 98 13.31 -2.56 1.55
C ILE A 98 13.37 -2.01 0.13
N GLN A 99 12.22 -2.08 -0.56
CA GLN A 99 11.97 -1.42 -1.82
C GLN A 99 10.69 -0.61 -1.68
N HIS A 100 10.66 0.60 -2.22
CA HIS A 100 9.50 1.45 -2.05
C HIS A 100 9.13 2.15 -3.35
N PHE A 101 7.83 2.35 -3.54
CA PHE A 101 7.26 2.92 -4.75
C PHE A 101 6.06 3.78 -4.37
N LEU A 102 5.82 4.81 -5.17
CA LEU A 102 4.62 5.63 -5.02
C LEU A 102 3.73 5.43 -6.25
N TYR A 103 2.51 4.95 -6.00
CA TYR A 103 1.49 4.77 -7.03
C TYR A 103 0.39 5.80 -6.85
N ARG A 104 -0.29 6.08 -7.94
CA ARG A 104 -1.46 6.95 -7.96
C ARG A 104 -2.53 6.30 -8.82
N ASP A 105 -3.80 6.53 -8.47
CA ASP A 105 -4.90 6.01 -9.28
C ASP A 105 -4.80 6.46 -10.73
N PHE A 106 -5.17 5.58 -11.63
CA PHE A 106 -5.20 5.86 -13.06
C PHE A 106 -6.61 5.58 -13.63
N PRO A 107 -7.13 6.41 -14.51
CA PRO A 107 -6.56 7.69 -14.93
C PRO A 107 -6.55 8.73 -13.81
N ASP A 108 -5.61 9.65 -13.91
CA ASP A 108 -5.36 10.70 -12.94
C ASP A 108 -6.42 11.81 -13.07
N ASP A 109 -7.64 11.50 -12.64
CA ASP A 109 -8.80 12.37 -12.78
C ASP A 109 -9.22 12.91 -11.41
N LEU A 110 -9.01 14.21 -11.20
CA LEU A 110 -9.33 14.89 -9.95
C LEU A 110 -10.81 14.94 -9.63
N ASN A 111 -11.67 14.72 -10.63
CA ASN A 111 -13.13 14.73 -10.45
C ASN A 111 -13.69 13.37 -10.04
N LYS A 112 -12.89 12.32 -10.05
CA LYS A 112 -13.34 11.01 -9.60
C LYS A 112 -13.37 10.94 -8.09
N PRO A 113 -14.38 10.27 -7.51
CA PRO A 113 -14.40 10.04 -6.09
C PRO A 113 -13.21 9.17 -5.68
N LYS A 114 -12.69 9.45 -4.50
CA LYS A 114 -11.62 8.67 -3.90
C LYS A 114 -12.11 7.25 -3.63
N LEU A 115 -11.34 6.26 -4.05
CA LEU A 115 -11.59 4.86 -3.75
C LEU A 115 -10.90 4.51 -2.43
N THR A 116 -11.56 3.69 -1.62
CA THR A 116 -10.95 3.18 -0.39
C THR A 116 -10.34 1.80 -0.63
N ALA A 117 -9.47 1.37 0.27
CA ALA A 117 -8.84 0.04 0.18
C ALA A 117 -9.84 -1.12 0.22
N LYS A 118 -11.09 -0.86 0.64
CA LYS A 118 -12.15 -1.86 0.72
C LYS A 118 -13.08 -1.87 -0.49
N GLN A 119 -12.92 -0.89 -1.37
CA GLN A 119 -13.79 -0.77 -2.54
C GLN A 119 -13.19 -1.51 -3.72
N ASP A 120 -14.04 -2.20 -4.44
CA ASP A 120 -13.68 -2.66 -5.75
C ASP A 120 -13.55 -1.45 -6.65
N GLN A 121 -12.42 -1.29 -7.30
CA GLN A 121 -12.16 -0.17 -8.19
C GLN A 121 -13.15 -0.12 -9.36
N TYR A 122 -13.60 -1.29 -9.76
CA TYR A 122 -14.54 -1.43 -10.87
C TYR A 122 -15.63 -2.39 -10.47
N THR A 123 -16.89 -2.02 -10.74
CA THR A 123 -18.01 -2.93 -10.67
C THR A 123 -18.13 -3.72 -11.98
N ILE A 124 -18.88 -4.81 -11.97
CA ILE A 124 -19.17 -5.56 -13.19
C ILE A 124 -19.86 -4.65 -14.22
N THR A 125 -20.73 -3.75 -13.75
CA THR A 125 -21.40 -2.78 -14.62
C THR A 125 -20.39 -1.85 -15.30
N ASP A 126 -19.40 -1.35 -14.56
CA ASP A 126 -18.37 -0.48 -15.13
C ASP A 126 -17.54 -1.21 -16.20
N ILE A 127 -17.20 -2.46 -15.96
CA ILE A 127 -16.48 -3.28 -16.93
C ILE A 127 -17.32 -3.50 -18.19
N VAL A 128 -18.61 -3.83 -18.04
CA VAL A 128 -19.53 -4.04 -19.17
C VAL A 128 -19.67 -2.75 -19.97
N ASP A 129 -19.85 -1.60 -19.30
CA ASP A 129 -20.01 -0.32 -19.98
C ASP A 129 -18.75 0.08 -20.73
N ALA A 130 -17.58 -0.17 -20.19
CA ALA A 130 -16.30 0.07 -20.86
C ALA A 130 -16.14 -0.80 -22.12
N THR A 131 -16.62 -2.05 -22.09
CA THR A 131 -16.51 -2.96 -23.24
C THR A 131 -17.51 -2.69 -24.36
N LYS A 132 -18.60 -1.98 -24.09
CA LYS A 132 -19.60 -1.62 -25.12
C LYS A 132 -19.02 -0.77 -26.24
N ASN A 133 -17.98 -0.01 -26.00
CA ASN A 133 -17.34 0.86 -26.96
C ASN A 133 -16.19 0.20 -27.72
N ILE A 134 -15.93 -1.07 -27.45
CA ILE A 134 -14.90 -1.83 -28.15
C ILE A 134 -15.49 -2.43 -29.41
N ASP A 135 -14.81 -2.23 -30.55
CA ASP A 135 -15.22 -2.83 -31.82
C ASP A 135 -15.18 -4.36 -31.71
N PRO A 136 -16.33 -5.05 -31.92
CA PRO A 136 -16.37 -6.52 -31.84
C PRO A 136 -15.41 -7.21 -32.81
N GLU A 137 -15.05 -6.56 -33.91
CA GLU A 137 -14.11 -7.12 -34.89
C GLU A 137 -12.69 -7.31 -34.32
N ILE A 138 -12.31 -6.55 -33.30
CA ILE A 138 -11.01 -6.69 -32.63
C ILE A 138 -10.86 -8.10 -32.05
N TRP A 139 -11.94 -8.66 -31.51
CA TRP A 139 -11.93 -9.98 -30.89
C TRP A 139 -11.89 -11.13 -31.89
N LYS A 140 -12.30 -10.88 -33.13
CA LYS A 140 -12.36 -11.89 -34.19
C LYS A 140 -11.03 -12.07 -34.94
N LYS A 141 -10.10 -11.15 -34.78
CA LYS A 141 -8.81 -11.12 -35.50
C LYS A 141 -7.67 -11.80 -34.75
N GLY A 142 -7.95 -12.34 -33.58
CA GLY A 142 -6.96 -13.02 -32.74
C GLY A 142 -6.75 -14.47 -33.09
#